data_669177cabcd73b6f9eea213f935ab9c9
#
_entry.id   669177cabcd73b6f9eea213f935ab9c9
#
_cell.length_a   1.000
_cell.length_b   1.000
_cell.length_c   1.000
_cell.angle_alpha   90.00
_cell.angle_beta   90.00
_cell.angle_gamma   90.00
#
_symmetry.space_group_name_H-M   'P 1'
#
loop_
_entity.id
_entity.type
_entity.pdbx_description
1 polymer ?
#
loop_
_entity_poly.entity_id
_entity_poly.type
_entity_poly.pdbx_seq_one_letter_code
_entity_poly.pdbx_strand_id
1 'polypeptide(L)'
;GKTSKADYKIIQTNKRGKPISIKIENLIIESQLFGDYNYSNISASVTISKFLGVSNQKIKKGIESYVPANNRSQIIIKKNNTIVLDAYNANPSSMIASINSFLKNNPKNSIAILGDMLELGNYEEKGHMKIIEIIENSDFEELIFIGDIFYKFSKKLNYQENKIHFFKKKNEANSYLQKRN
;
A
#
# COMPACT_ATOMS: atom_id res chain seq x y z
N GLY A 1 -13.20 1.49 -18.74
CA GLY A 1 -11.80 1.72 -19.16
C GLY A 1 -11.42 3.19 -19.19
N LYS A 2 -10.16 3.49 -19.48
CA LYS A 2 -9.62 4.87 -19.58
C LYS A 2 -9.72 5.44 -21.00
N THR A 3 -9.98 4.61 -22.00
CA THR A 3 -9.99 4.99 -23.41
C THR A 3 -11.38 5.39 -23.89
N SER A 4 -11.45 6.14 -25.02
CA SER A 4 -12.70 6.54 -25.65
C SER A 4 -13.52 5.38 -26.22
N LYS A 5 -12.89 4.23 -26.43
CA LYS A 5 -13.53 2.99 -26.95
C LYS A 5 -14.06 2.07 -25.85
N ALA A 6 -13.98 2.46 -24.58
CA ALA A 6 -14.48 1.63 -23.48
C ALA A 6 -15.99 1.83 -23.31
N ASP A 7 -16.77 0.75 -23.11
CA ASP A 7 -18.20 0.79 -22.83
C ASP A 7 -18.50 1.64 -21.57
N TYR A 8 -17.63 1.58 -20.58
CA TYR A 8 -17.72 2.38 -19.37
C TYR A 8 -16.42 3.17 -19.17
N LYS A 9 -16.49 4.49 -19.29
CA LYS A 9 -15.37 5.39 -18.99
C LYS A 9 -15.37 5.71 -17.50
N ILE A 10 -14.31 5.27 -16.81
CA ILE A 10 -14.12 5.52 -15.38
C ILE A 10 -12.92 6.43 -15.21
N ILE A 11 -13.07 7.51 -14.47
CA ILE A 11 -12.05 8.54 -14.27
C ILE A 11 -11.73 8.63 -12.78
N GLN A 12 -10.48 8.59 -12.41
CA GLN A 12 -10.03 8.84 -11.05
C GLN A 12 -10.11 10.33 -10.74
N THR A 13 -10.72 10.70 -9.62
CA THR A 13 -11.01 12.11 -9.27
C THR A 13 -10.50 12.52 -7.88
N ASN A 14 -9.95 11.60 -7.10
CA ASN A 14 -9.46 11.93 -5.76
C ASN A 14 -8.29 12.91 -5.80
N LYS A 15 -8.22 13.76 -4.79
CA LYS A 15 -7.07 14.62 -4.51
C LYS A 15 -5.93 13.79 -3.92
N ARG A 16 -4.72 14.27 -4.08
CA ARG A 16 -3.52 13.68 -3.47
C ARG A 16 -3.73 13.49 -1.96
N GLY A 17 -3.35 12.36 -1.42
CA GLY A 17 -3.49 12.05 0.01
C GLY A 17 -4.90 11.70 0.48
N LYS A 18 -5.85 11.52 -0.43
CA LYS A 18 -7.23 11.13 -0.12
C LYS A 18 -7.54 9.72 -0.63
N PRO A 19 -8.51 9.02 -0.03
CA PRO A 19 -9.01 7.75 -0.56
C PRO A 19 -9.41 7.87 -2.02
N ILE A 20 -9.44 6.75 -2.72
CA ILE A 20 -9.77 6.72 -4.13
C ILE A 20 -11.22 7.19 -4.36
N SER A 21 -11.37 8.17 -5.20
CA SER A 21 -12.65 8.63 -5.74
C SER A 21 -12.65 8.46 -7.25
N ILE A 22 -13.77 8.04 -7.80
CA ILE A 22 -13.95 7.85 -9.24
C ILE A 22 -15.20 8.54 -9.73
N LYS A 23 -15.18 8.92 -10.99
CA LYS A 23 -16.35 9.39 -11.74
C LYS A 23 -16.68 8.39 -12.84
N ILE A 24 -17.93 7.98 -12.93
CA ILE A 24 -18.50 7.22 -14.02
C ILE A 24 -19.81 7.88 -14.45
N GLU A 25 -19.93 8.25 -15.73
CA GLU A 25 -21.05 9.05 -16.22
C GLU A 25 -21.21 10.34 -15.36
N ASN A 26 -22.37 10.56 -14.77
CA ASN A 26 -22.65 11.68 -13.87
C ASN A 26 -22.52 11.31 -12.37
N LEU A 27 -22.04 10.09 -12.06
CA LEU A 27 -21.95 9.59 -10.71
C LEU A 27 -20.53 9.72 -10.18
N ILE A 28 -20.38 10.31 -8.99
CA ILE A 28 -19.14 10.29 -8.22
C ILE A 28 -19.27 9.25 -7.11
N ILE A 29 -18.27 8.39 -6.98
CA ILE A 29 -18.18 7.36 -5.97
C ILE A 29 -16.90 7.61 -5.15
N GLU A 30 -17.04 7.76 -3.84
CA GLU A 30 -15.96 8.03 -2.91
C GLU A 30 -15.71 6.79 -2.05
N SER A 31 -14.65 6.04 -2.36
CA SER A 31 -14.32 4.84 -1.59
C SER A 31 -13.57 5.17 -0.30
N GLN A 32 -13.44 4.20 0.59
CA GLN A 32 -12.58 4.27 1.76
C GLN A 32 -11.19 3.63 1.52
N LEU A 33 -10.93 3.20 0.28
CA LEU A 33 -9.67 2.57 -0.11
C LEU A 33 -8.59 3.59 -0.40
N PHE A 34 -7.41 3.36 0.15
CA PHE A 34 -6.23 4.19 -0.06
C PHE A 34 -5.28 3.52 -1.06
N GLY A 35 -4.49 4.34 -1.76
CA GLY A 35 -3.50 3.84 -2.71
C GLY A 35 -4.00 3.76 -4.16
N ASP A 36 -3.21 4.32 -5.09
CA ASP A 36 -3.56 4.44 -6.52
C ASP A 36 -3.85 3.07 -7.19
N TYR A 37 -3.24 2.00 -6.68
CA TYR A 37 -3.50 0.63 -7.18
C TYR A 37 -4.94 0.17 -6.94
N ASN A 38 -5.63 0.73 -5.93
CA ASN A 38 -7.05 0.43 -5.70
C ASN A 38 -7.98 1.05 -6.74
N TYR A 39 -7.53 2.01 -7.52
CA TYR A 39 -8.30 2.51 -8.64
C TYR A 39 -8.67 1.39 -9.63
N SER A 40 -7.74 0.50 -9.93
CA SER A 40 -8.01 -0.65 -10.82
C SER A 40 -9.01 -1.63 -10.20
N ASN A 41 -8.89 -1.90 -8.90
CA ASN A 41 -9.80 -2.79 -8.17
C ASN A 41 -11.24 -2.24 -8.16
N ILE A 42 -11.39 -0.95 -7.84
CA ILE A 42 -12.70 -0.28 -7.85
C ILE A 42 -13.28 -0.25 -9.27
N SER A 43 -12.45 0.08 -10.26
CA SER A 43 -12.88 0.12 -11.66
C SER A 43 -13.36 -1.23 -12.16
N ALA A 44 -12.68 -2.32 -11.81
CA ALA A 44 -13.11 -3.67 -12.12
C ALA A 44 -14.44 -4.01 -11.45
N SER A 45 -14.59 -3.72 -10.16
CA SER A 45 -15.85 -3.91 -9.41
C SER A 45 -17.02 -3.17 -10.06
N VAL A 46 -16.82 -1.90 -10.41
CA VAL A 46 -17.85 -1.08 -11.08
C VAL A 46 -18.22 -1.68 -12.44
N THR A 47 -17.22 -2.04 -13.25
CA THR A 47 -17.45 -2.58 -14.59
C THR A 47 -18.22 -3.89 -14.53
N ILE A 48 -17.84 -4.82 -13.66
CA ILE A 48 -18.53 -6.11 -13.48
C ILE A 48 -19.96 -5.87 -12.98
N SER A 49 -20.15 -4.99 -12.01
CA SER A 49 -21.48 -4.68 -11.48
C SER A 49 -22.40 -4.06 -12.54
N LYS A 50 -21.87 -3.17 -13.37
CA LYS A 50 -22.61 -2.59 -14.52
C LYS A 50 -22.99 -3.66 -15.54
N PHE A 51 -22.05 -4.53 -15.88
CA PHE A 51 -22.29 -5.65 -16.79
C PHE A 51 -23.40 -6.58 -16.29
N LEU A 52 -23.46 -6.81 -14.99
CA LEU A 52 -24.51 -7.62 -14.34
C LEU A 52 -25.83 -6.87 -14.10
N GLY A 53 -25.98 -5.64 -14.60
CA GLY A 53 -27.21 -4.86 -14.51
C GLY A 53 -27.47 -4.27 -13.12
N VAL A 54 -26.46 -4.17 -12.25
CA VAL A 54 -26.62 -3.52 -10.94
C VAL A 54 -26.78 -2.00 -11.14
N SER A 55 -27.78 -1.41 -10.48
CA SER A 55 -28.04 0.02 -10.61
C SER A 55 -26.89 0.86 -10.05
N ASN A 56 -26.68 2.05 -10.64
CA ASN A 56 -25.62 2.99 -10.23
C ASN A 56 -25.67 3.33 -8.74
N GLN A 57 -26.85 3.47 -8.16
CA GLN A 57 -27.03 3.77 -6.74
C GLN A 57 -26.57 2.63 -5.85
N LYS A 58 -26.88 1.36 -6.24
CA LYS A 58 -26.41 0.19 -5.50
C LYS A 58 -24.91 0.01 -5.60
N ILE A 59 -24.32 0.27 -6.78
CA ILE A 59 -22.87 0.25 -6.99
C ILE A 59 -22.19 1.29 -6.09
N LYS A 60 -22.69 2.54 -6.12
CA LYS A 60 -22.19 3.61 -5.26
C LYS A 60 -22.25 3.21 -3.79
N LYS A 61 -23.41 2.82 -3.31
CA LYS A 61 -23.62 2.41 -1.92
C LYS A 61 -22.67 1.28 -1.52
N GLY A 62 -22.53 0.24 -2.36
CA GLY A 62 -21.65 -0.90 -2.07
C GLY A 62 -20.17 -0.52 -1.94
N ILE A 63 -19.68 0.35 -2.83
CA ILE A 63 -18.28 0.77 -2.80
C ILE A 63 -18.01 1.75 -1.64
N GLU A 64 -18.90 2.70 -1.40
CA GLU A 64 -18.73 3.71 -0.33
C GLU A 64 -18.88 3.12 1.07
N SER A 65 -19.70 2.08 1.22
CA SER A 65 -19.86 1.38 2.51
C SER A 65 -18.77 0.34 2.79
N TYR A 66 -17.92 0.03 1.81
CA TYR A 66 -16.87 -0.95 2.02
C TYR A 66 -15.73 -0.35 2.85
N VAL A 67 -15.57 -0.86 4.06
CA VAL A 67 -14.46 -0.53 4.95
C VAL A 67 -13.36 -1.57 4.78
N PRO A 68 -12.12 -1.17 4.42
CA PRO A 68 -11.01 -2.09 4.33
C PRO A 68 -10.77 -2.81 5.66
N ALA A 69 -10.67 -4.12 5.60
CA ALA A 69 -10.39 -4.99 6.72
C ALA A 69 -9.25 -5.97 6.36
N ASN A 70 -8.87 -6.85 7.27
CA ASN A 70 -7.91 -7.91 7.02
C ASN A 70 -6.54 -7.40 6.53
N ASN A 71 -6.07 -6.30 7.08
CA ASN A 71 -4.75 -5.71 6.77
C ASN A 71 -4.56 -5.35 5.28
N ARG A 72 -5.64 -5.00 4.57
CA ARG A 72 -5.59 -4.59 3.16
C ARG A 72 -5.89 -3.10 3.04
N SER A 73 -4.85 -2.29 2.80
CA SER A 73 -4.96 -0.83 2.63
C SER A 73 -5.77 -0.14 3.74
N GLN A 74 -5.69 -0.67 4.95
CA GLN A 74 -6.45 -0.21 6.10
C GLN A 74 -5.77 1.00 6.72
N ILE A 75 -6.53 2.06 7.00
CA ILE A 75 -6.03 3.22 7.74
C ILE A 75 -6.45 3.10 9.20
N ILE A 76 -5.48 3.16 10.10
CA ILE A 76 -5.68 3.15 11.54
C ILE A 76 -5.13 4.44 12.12
N ILE A 77 -5.97 5.19 12.81
CA ILE A 77 -5.55 6.39 13.54
C ILE A 77 -5.40 6.00 15.01
N LYS A 78 -4.20 6.14 15.55
CA LYS A 78 -3.93 5.82 16.95
C LYS A 78 -3.08 6.92 17.57
N LYS A 79 -3.64 7.64 18.54
CA LYS A 79 -3.02 8.84 19.12
C LYS A 79 -2.70 9.85 18.01
N ASN A 80 -1.45 10.25 17.90
CA ASN A 80 -0.94 11.19 16.88
C ASN A 80 -0.42 10.49 15.61
N ASN A 81 -0.56 9.16 15.50
CA ASN A 81 -0.05 8.39 14.38
C ASN A 81 -1.15 7.97 13.42
N THR A 82 -0.87 8.08 12.13
CA THR A 82 -1.67 7.47 11.07
C THR A 82 -0.91 6.26 10.53
N ILE A 83 -1.48 5.08 10.65
CA ILE A 83 -0.90 3.83 10.18
C ILE A 83 -1.63 3.40 8.93
N VAL A 84 -0.89 3.23 7.83
CA VAL A 84 -1.38 2.59 6.60
C VAL A 84 -0.95 1.13 6.66
N LEU A 85 -1.90 0.25 6.94
CA LEU A 85 -1.66 -1.18 7.11
C LEU A 85 -2.03 -1.94 5.84
N ASP A 86 -1.02 -2.47 5.15
CA ASP A 86 -1.15 -3.25 3.92
C ASP A 86 -0.29 -4.52 4.04
N ALA A 87 -0.70 -5.42 4.93
CA ALA A 87 0.09 -6.57 5.38
C ALA A 87 -0.66 -7.90 5.26
N TYR A 88 -1.59 -8.03 4.32
CA TYR A 88 -2.29 -9.30 4.08
C TYR A 88 -1.40 -10.32 3.38
N ASN A 89 -0.73 -9.91 2.33
CA ASN A 89 0.28 -10.66 1.58
C ASN A 89 1.23 -9.68 0.91
N ALA A 90 2.48 -10.07 0.73
CA ALA A 90 3.50 -9.23 0.12
C ALA A 90 4.19 -9.94 -1.05
N ASN A 91 4.30 -9.23 -2.15
CA ASN A 91 5.16 -9.57 -3.27
C ASN A 91 5.83 -8.29 -3.80
N PRO A 92 6.91 -8.38 -4.61
CA PRO A 92 7.62 -7.20 -5.05
C PRO A 92 6.73 -6.15 -5.74
N SER A 93 5.79 -6.58 -6.58
CA SER A 93 4.91 -5.68 -7.34
C SER A 93 3.95 -4.92 -6.44
N SER A 94 3.27 -5.63 -5.52
CA SER A 94 2.31 -5.01 -4.59
C SER A 94 3.01 -4.10 -3.59
N MET A 95 4.17 -4.51 -3.08
CA MET A 95 4.95 -3.72 -2.13
C MET A 95 5.45 -2.42 -2.77
N ILE A 96 6.00 -2.48 -3.99
CA ILE A 96 6.42 -1.29 -4.75
C ILE A 96 5.24 -0.36 -5.01
N ALA A 97 4.09 -0.91 -5.40
CA ALA A 97 2.90 -0.09 -5.66
C ALA A 97 2.40 0.61 -4.38
N SER A 98 2.42 -0.08 -3.23
CA SER A 98 2.04 0.48 -1.93
C SER A 98 3.02 1.57 -1.48
N ILE A 99 4.33 1.31 -1.54
CA ILE A 99 5.39 2.27 -1.22
C ILE A 99 5.28 3.53 -2.08
N ASN A 100 5.21 3.37 -3.40
CA ASN A 100 5.11 4.50 -4.32
C ASN A 100 3.84 5.33 -4.08
N SER A 101 2.72 4.66 -3.80
CA SER A 101 1.47 5.36 -3.48
C SER A 101 1.56 6.13 -2.17
N PHE A 102 2.22 5.56 -1.16
CA PHE A 102 2.46 6.23 0.12
C PHE A 102 3.34 7.47 -0.06
N LEU A 103 4.49 7.33 -0.74
CA LEU A 103 5.44 8.42 -0.98
C LEU A 103 4.86 9.55 -1.83
N LYS A 104 3.99 9.25 -2.80
CA LYS A 104 3.28 10.29 -3.56
C LYS A 104 2.51 11.27 -2.69
N ASN A 105 2.08 10.86 -1.51
CA ASN A 105 1.38 11.71 -0.57
C ASN A 105 2.31 12.59 0.26
N ASN A 106 3.63 12.44 0.08
CA ASN A 106 4.70 13.20 0.73
C ASN A 106 4.51 13.31 2.26
N PRO A 107 4.36 12.18 2.95
CA PRO A 107 4.18 12.20 4.40
C PRO A 107 5.49 12.63 5.07
N LYS A 108 5.42 13.63 5.94
CA LYS A 108 6.54 14.00 6.81
C LYS A 108 6.61 13.03 8.00
N ASN A 109 7.80 12.85 8.55
CA ASN A 109 8.04 12.01 9.73
C ASN A 109 7.45 10.60 9.55
N SER A 110 7.77 9.98 8.42
CA SER A 110 7.19 8.69 8.03
C SER A 110 8.18 7.55 8.22
N ILE A 111 7.66 6.43 8.71
CA ILE A 111 8.42 5.20 8.94
C ILE A 111 7.82 4.11 8.06
N ALA A 112 8.67 3.38 7.33
CA ALA A 112 8.26 2.18 6.63
C ALA A 112 8.66 0.94 7.43
N ILE A 113 7.71 0.05 7.67
CA ILE A 113 7.95 -1.24 8.34
C ILE A 113 7.58 -2.34 7.35
N LEU A 114 8.58 -3.09 6.89
CA LEU A 114 8.44 -4.08 5.83
C LEU A 114 8.83 -5.47 6.34
N GLY A 115 7.94 -6.43 6.15
CA GLY A 115 8.18 -7.84 6.46
C GLY A 115 8.67 -8.63 5.25
N ASP A 116 9.26 -9.81 5.49
CA ASP A 116 9.67 -10.72 4.42
C ASP A 116 8.51 -11.03 3.46
N MET A 117 8.84 -11.14 2.19
CA MET A 117 7.94 -11.62 1.14
C MET A 117 8.09 -13.13 1.00
N LEU A 118 7.04 -13.85 1.38
CA LEU A 118 7.02 -15.30 1.28
C LEU A 118 6.59 -15.74 -0.13
N GLU A 119 6.78 -17.02 -0.44
CA GLU A 119 6.32 -17.65 -1.69
C GLU A 119 6.97 -17.15 -2.98
N LEU A 120 8.15 -16.53 -2.90
CA LEU A 120 8.88 -16.04 -4.09
C LEU A 120 9.73 -17.11 -4.76
N GLY A 121 9.96 -18.27 -4.12
CA GLY A 121 10.82 -19.33 -4.64
C GLY A 121 12.21 -18.80 -5.02
N ASN A 122 12.68 -19.11 -6.21
CA ASN A 122 14.00 -18.70 -6.70
C ASN A 122 14.18 -17.17 -6.84
N TYR A 123 13.11 -16.39 -6.74
CA TYR A 123 13.14 -14.92 -6.80
C TYR A 123 13.27 -14.26 -5.42
N GLU A 124 13.36 -15.03 -4.34
CA GLU A 124 13.34 -14.53 -2.97
C GLU A 124 14.39 -13.45 -2.73
N GLU A 125 15.66 -13.76 -2.95
CA GLU A 125 16.75 -12.81 -2.71
C GLU A 125 16.66 -11.59 -3.64
N LYS A 126 16.42 -11.81 -4.92
CA LYS A 126 16.28 -10.74 -5.91
C LYS A 126 15.08 -9.82 -5.62
N GLY A 127 13.98 -10.39 -5.19
CA GLY A 127 12.77 -9.64 -4.86
C GLY A 127 12.98 -8.72 -3.65
N HIS A 128 13.62 -9.22 -2.60
CA HIS A 128 13.92 -8.45 -1.38
C HIS A 128 14.95 -7.35 -1.67
N MET A 129 16.03 -7.68 -2.43
CA MET A 129 17.02 -6.68 -2.82
C MET A 129 16.39 -5.53 -3.60
N LYS A 130 15.50 -5.83 -4.54
CA LYS A 130 14.79 -4.80 -5.31
C LYS A 130 13.98 -3.85 -4.43
N ILE A 131 13.37 -4.35 -3.36
CA ILE A 131 12.65 -3.48 -2.41
C ILE A 131 13.61 -2.57 -1.68
N ILE A 132 14.74 -3.09 -1.20
CA ILE A 132 15.75 -2.29 -0.51
C ILE A 132 16.27 -1.18 -1.43
N GLU A 133 16.69 -1.51 -2.66
CA GLU A 133 17.19 -0.55 -3.66
C GLU A 133 16.21 0.61 -3.96
N ILE A 134 14.90 0.29 -4.00
CA ILE A 134 13.86 1.30 -4.27
C ILE A 134 13.65 2.22 -3.08
N ILE A 135 13.73 1.70 -1.86
CA ILE A 135 13.31 2.43 -0.67
C ILE A 135 14.46 3.11 0.08
N GLU A 136 15.69 2.61 -0.05
CA GLU A 136 16.85 3.16 0.69
C GLU A 136 17.11 4.65 0.43
N ASN A 137 16.85 5.10 -0.80
CA ASN A 137 16.99 6.49 -1.23
C ASN A 137 15.68 7.28 -1.15
N SER A 138 14.66 6.76 -0.50
CA SER A 138 13.37 7.43 -0.36
C SER A 138 13.34 8.44 0.78
N ASP A 139 12.30 9.28 0.78
CA ASP A 139 12.09 10.33 1.79
C ASP A 139 11.52 9.80 3.12
N PHE A 140 11.55 8.50 3.39
CA PHE A 140 11.24 7.98 4.71
C PHE A 140 12.27 8.43 5.72
N GLU A 141 11.81 8.82 6.90
CA GLU A 141 12.68 9.13 8.03
C GLU A 141 13.40 7.89 8.53
N GLU A 142 12.69 6.75 8.50
CA GLU A 142 13.23 5.48 8.97
C GLU A 142 12.65 4.30 8.21
N LEU A 143 13.50 3.29 7.99
CA LEU A 143 13.18 2.03 7.33
C LEU A 143 13.45 0.87 8.28
N ILE A 144 12.44 0.06 8.53
CA ILE A 144 12.52 -1.10 9.41
C ILE A 144 12.18 -2.35 8.59
N PHE A 145 13.15 -3.23 8.47
CA PHE A 145 13.00 -4.52 7.79
C PHE A 145 12.93 -5.65 8.81
N ILE A 146 11.94 -6.53 8.69
CA ILE A 146 11.68 -7.60 9.64
C ILE A 146 11.60 -8.94 8.91
N GLY A 147 12.41 -9.90 9.33
CA GLY A 147 12.39 -11.25 8.84
C GLY A 147 13.77 -11.80 8.55
N ASP A 148 13.88 -13.11 8.38
CA ASP A 148 15.18 -13.78 8.19
C ASP A 148 15.80 -13.45 6.84
N ILE A 149 14.99 -13.20 5.81
CA ILE A 149 15.47 -12.91 4.47
C ILE A 149 16.00 -11.48 4.40
N PHE A 150 15.23 -10.48 4.82
CA PHE A 150 15.71 -9.11 4.91
C PHE A 150 16.92 -8.99 5.83
N TYR A 151 16.94 -9.70 6.95
CA TYR A 151 18.07 -9.67 7.89
C TYR A 151 19.39 -10.15 7.28
N LYS A 152 19.38 -11.06 6.28
CA LYS A 152 20.61 -11.48 5.57
C LYS A 152 21.31 -10.29 4.91
N PHE A 153 20.56 -9.28 4.49
CA PHE A 153 21.11 -8.08 3.83
C PHE A 153 21.80 -7.12 4.80
N SER A 154 21.47 -7.15 6.10
CA SER A 154 22.17 -6.33 7.12
C SER A 154 23.67 -6.58 7.18
N LYS A 155 24.12 -7.74 6.71
CA LYS A 155 25.54 -8.13 6.66
C LYS A 155 26.19 -7.90 5.29
N LYS A 156 25.40 -7.69 4.25
CA LYS A 156 25.87 -7.59 2.85
C LYS A 156 25.90 -6.16 2.34
N LEU A 157 25.10 -5.28 2.93
CA LEU A 157 24.92 -3.93 2.47
C LEU A 157 25.64 -2.94 3.39
N ASN A 158 26.19 -1.89 2.79
CA ASN A 158 26.65 -0.72 3.50
C ASN A 158 25.48 0.28 3.54
N TYR A 159 24.86 0.49 4.69
CA TYR A 159 23.67 1.33 4.85
C TYR A 159 23.80 2.29 6.03
N GLN A 160 22.95 3.30 6.05
CA GLN A 160 22.91 4.29 7.14
C GLN A 160 22.22 3.70 8.37
N GLU A 161 22.96 3.27 9.37
CA GLU A 161 22.45 2.61 10.58
C GLU A 161 21.51 3.49 11.42
N ASN A 162 21.56 4.79 11.27
CA ASN A 162 20.64 5.72 11.92
C ASN A 162 19.29 5.82 11.20
N LYS A 163 19.19 5.34 9.96
CA LYS A 163 17.96 5.38 9.14
C LYS A 163 17.40 3.99 8.86
N ILE A 164 18.24 2.98 8.70
CA ILE A 164 17.84 1.64 8.24
C ILE A 164 18.13 0.61 9.31
N HIS A 165 17.12 -0.14 9.70
CA HIS A 165 17.20 -1.14 10.75
C HIS A 165 16.69 -2.49 10.25
N PHE A 166 17.42 -3.56 10.62
CA PHE A 166 17.06 -4.93 10.28
C PHE A 166 16.86 -5.77 11.56
N PHE A 167 15.73 -6.42 11.65
CA PHE A 167 15.40 -7.33 12.75
C PHE A 167 15.01 -8.70 12.22
N LYS A 168 15.48 -9.75 12.88
CA LYS A 168 15.04 -11.10 12.54
C LYS A 168 13.61 -11.37 12.95
N LYS A 169 13.23 -10.87 14.12
CA LYS A 169 11.94 -11.20 14.75
C LYS A 169 11.14 -9.94 15.04
N LYS A 170 9.83 -10.06 14.91
CA LYS A 170 8.87 -9.01 15.23
C LYS A 170 9.04 -8.44 16.65
N ASN A 171 9.36 -9.30 17.63
CA ASN A 171 9.53 -8.86 19.02
C ASN A 171 10.74 -7.93 19.19
N GLU A 172 11.81 -8.12 18.44
CA GLU A 172 13.00 -7.24 18.46
C GLU A 172 12.63 -5.85 17.92
N ALA A 173 11.93 -5.81 16.77
CA ALA A 173 11.43 -4.57 16.20
C ALA A 173 10.43 -3.85 17.15
N ASN A 174 9.54 -4.59 17.79
CA ASN A 174 8.61 -4.03 18.78
C ASN A 174 9.36 -3.40 19.95
N SER A 175 10.38 -4.09 20.49
CA SER A 175 11.19 -3.57 21.61
C SER A 175 11.96 -2.30 21.20
N TYR A 176 12.41 -2.23 19.96
CA TYR A 176 13.03 -1.04 19.40
C TYR A 176 12.03 0.12 19.31
N LEU A 177 10.86 -0.11 18.72
CA LEU A 177 9.82 0.92 18.56
C LEU A 177 9.28 1.45 19.90
N GLN A 178 9.19 0.61 20.94
CA GLN A 178 8.74 1.02 22.27
C GLN A 178 9.71 1.97 22.99
N LYS A 179 11.00 1.94 22.63
CA LYS A 179 12.01 2.84 23.20
C LYS A 179 12.03 4.22 22.54
N ARG A 180 11.30 4.39 21.46
CA ARG A 180 11.11 5.67 20.75
C ARG A 180 9.91 6.38 21.39
N ASN A 181 10.14 7.15 22.43
CA ASN A 181 9.14 8.05 23.04
C ASN A 181 9.25 9.45 22.46
#